data_6b4e8a2c8ed239750c6e60ecdfd717c8
#
_entry.id   6b4e8a2c8ed239750c6e60ecdfd717c8
#
_cell.length_a   1.000
_cell.length_b   1.000
_cell.length_c   1.000
_cell.angle_alpha   90.00
_cell.angle_beta   90.00
_cell.angle_gamma   90.00
#
_symmetry.space_group_name_H-M   'P 1'
#
loop_
_entity.id
_entity.type
_entity.pdbx_description
1 polymer ?
#
loop_
_entity_poly.entity_id
_entity_poly.type
_entity_poly.pdbx_seq_one_letter_code
_entity_poly.pdbx_strand_id
1 'polypeptide(L)'
;IDGQVYDFGTTGKLRNSDLVIYDRQTESWWQQFTGTAIVGVMNETQLTPYPSRLESFALFKQRHPNGMIQIPNDGYSRDYGANPYVGYDSRQSPYAFFDDELPTTVPPLSRVVRVNDQVWSLMMVRSHGRIEEGDLVITWEPGQASALDAHQIASSVDIGNVVVQRWTEEGLVDAVYTVDFAFAFHTFYPDSEIRTGTN
;
A
#
# COMPACT_ATOMS: atom_id res chain seq x y z
N ILE A 1 4.70 -18.43 9.66
CA ILE A 1 3.72 -18.62 10.75
C ILE A 1 4.24 -19.78 11.58
N ASP A 2 4.41 -19.61 12.89
CA ASP A 2 4.85 -20.67 13.83
C ASP A 2 6.10 -21.45 13.39
N GLY A 3 7.04 -20.77 12.75
CA GLY A 3 8.28 -21.35 12.24
C GLY A 3 8.14 -22.09 10.91
N GLN A 4 6.94 -22.17 10.35
CA GLN A 4 6.70 -22.75 9.02
C GLN A 4 6.66 -21.66 7.95
N VAL A 5 7.28 -21.93 6.80
CA VAL A 5 7.19 -21.09 5.60
C VAL A 5 5.95 -21.49 4.80
N TYR A 6 5.17 -20.49 4.40
CA TYR A 6 3.99 -20.66 3.56
C TYR A 6 4.21 -20.02 2.20
N ASP A 7 3.81 -20.72 1.14
CA ASP A 7 3.82 -20.20 -0.22
C ASP A 7 2.42 -19.74 -0.60
N PHE A 8 2.30 -18.48 -1.01
CA PHE A 8 1.02 -17.90 -1.40
C PHE A 8 0.83 -17.91 -2.92
N GLY A 9 -0.41 -18.08 -3.33
CA GLY A 9 -0.87 -17.96 -4.70
C GLY A 9 -2.12 -17.09 -4.80
N THR A 10 -2.48 -16.70 -6.02
CA THR A 10 -3.68 -15.89 -6.28
C THR A 10 -4.88 -16.80 -6.60
N THR A 11 -6.05 -16.53 -6.00
CA THR A 11 -7.29 -17.25 -6.27
C THR A 11 -7.99 -16.77 -7.54
N GLY A 12 -7.64 -15.56 -8.03
CA GLY A 12 -8.41 -14.86 -9.05
C GLY A 12 -9.74 -14.28 -8.54
N LYS A 13 -9.99 -14.33 -7.24
CA LYS A 13 -11.21 -13.81 -6.61
C LYS A 13 -10.90 -12.50 -5.88
N LEU A 14 -11.91 -11.66 -5.80
CA LEU A 14 -11.90 -10.43 -5.02
C LEU A 14 -12.93 -10.51 -3.88
N ARG A 15 -12.62 -9.90 -2.76
CA ARG A 15 -13.55 -9.59 -1.68
C ARG A 15 -13.34 -8.13 -1.30
N ASN A 16 -14.41 -7.35 -1.28
CA ASN A 16 -14.33 -5.90 -1.07
C ASN A 16 -13.36 -5.22 -2.07
N SER A 17 -13.41 -5.66 -3.33
CA SER A 17 -12.53 -5.20 -4.42
C SER A 17 -11.02 -5.40 -4.21
N ASP A 18 -10.63 -6.19 -3.20
CA ASP A 18 -9.26 -6.55 -2.92
C ASP A 18 -9.00 -8.04 -3.11
N LEU A 19 -7.76 -8.38 -3.44
CA LEU A 19 -7.33 -9.72 -3.82
C LEU A 19 -7.49 -10.70 -2.65
N VAL A 20 -8.10 -11.85 -2.95
CA VAL A 20 -8.04 -13.02 -2.08
C VAL A 20 -6.93 -13.94 -2.57
N ILE A 21 -5.97 -14.21 -1.72
CA ILE A 21 -4.88 -15.15 -1.94
C ILE A 21 -5.13 -16.46 -1.20
N TYR A 22 -4.38 -17.50 -1.51
CA TYR A 22 -4.41 -18.76 -0.77
C TYR A 22 -3.00 -19.25 -0.46
N ASP A 23 -2.83 -19.97 0.65
CA ASP A 23 -1.58 -20.67 0.89
C ASP A 23 -1.63 -22.09 0.29
N ARG A 24 -0.47 -22.56 -0.21
CA ARG A 24 -0.36 -23.86 -0.89
C ARG A 24 -0.32 -25.03 0.08
N GLN A 25 -0.03 -24.81 1.35
CA GLN A 25 0.15 -25.84 2.36
C GLN A 25 -1.19 -26.29 2.94
N THR A 26 -2.09 -25.34 3.16
CA THR A 26 -3.39 -25.65 3.78
C THR A 26 -4.59 -25.34 2.89
N GLU A 27 -4.36 -24.69 1.73
CA GLU A 27 -5.38 -24.17 0.84
C GLU A 27 -6.34 -23.17 1.53
N SER A 28 -5.94 -22.61 2.67
CA SER A 28 -6.70 -21.56 3.34
C SER A 28 -6.64 -20.27 2.54
N TRP A 29 -7.72 -19.49 2.58
CA TRP A 29 -7.85 -18.23 1.86
C TRP A 29 -7.59 -17.06 2.79
N TRP A 30 -6.92 -16.05 2.26
CA TRP A 30 -6.45 -14.88 2.99
C TRP A 30 -6.87 -13.61 2.28
N GLN A 31 -7.37 -12.65 3.05
CA GLN A 31 -7.59 -11.30 2.56
C GLN A 31 -6.25 -10.57 2.47
N GLN A 32 -5.82 -10.21 1.27
CA GLN A 32 -4.50 -9.60 1.06
C GLN A 32 -4.39 -8.26 1.79
N PHE A 33 -5.42 -7.43 1.76
CA PHE A 33 -5.44 -6.10 2.39
C PHE A 33 -5.21 -6.13 3.90
N THR A 34 -5.80 -7.08 4.60
CA THR A 34 -5.71 -7.19 6.06
C THR A 34 -4.65 -8.18 6.52
N GLY A 35 -4.20 -9.10 5.67
CA GLY A 35 -3.33 -10.20 6.05
C GLY A 35 -4.01 -11.26 6.92
N THR A 36 -5.35 -11.33 6.92
CA THR A 36 -6.15 -12.24 7.75
C THR A 36 -6.63 -13.43 6.94
N ALA A 37 -6.48 -14.63 7.46
CA ALA A 37 -7.11 -15.82 6.89
C ALA A 37 -8.62 -15.76 7.11
N ILE A 38 -9.39 -16.01 6.04
CA ILE A 38 -10.86 -15.84 6.02
C ILE A 38 -11.62 -17.15 5.76
N VAL A 39 -10.93 -18.18 5.27
CA VAL A 39 -11.52 -19.50 4.99
C VAL A 39 -10.46 -20.57 5.19
N GLY A 40 -10.83 -21.74 5.65
CA GLY A 40 -9.97 -22.90 5.81
C GLY A 40 -9.49 -23.13 7.23
N VAL A 41 -8.52 -24.02 7.39
CA VAL A 41 -8.02 -24.40 8.72
C VAL A 41 -7.26 -23.28 9.43
N MET A 42 -6.77 -22.29 8.65
CA MET A 42 -6.08 -21.11 9.19
C MET A 42 -7.03 -19.96 9.48
N ASN A 43 -8.35 -20.12 9.33
CA ASN A 43 -9.32 -19.04 9.55
C ASN A 43 -9.04 -18.24 10.82
N GLU A 44 -9.15 -16.90 10.73
CA GLU A 44 -8.84 -15.94 11.80
C GLU A 44 -7.34 -15.78 12.15
N THR A 45 -6.44 -16.56 11.54
CA THR A 45 -5.00 -16.35 11.69
C THR A 45 -4.61 -15.03 11.05
N GLN A 46 -3.80 -14.24 11.77
CA GLN A 46 -3.31 -12.94 11.33
C GLN A 46 -1.82 -13.02 10.97
N LEU A 47 -1.47 -12.59 9.76
CA LEU A 47 -0.06 -12.37 9.40
C LEU A 47 0.49 -11.16 10.14
N THR A 48 1.71 -11.28 10.65
CA THR A 48 2.41 -10.15 11.24
C THR A 48 3.01 -9.29 10.11
N PRO A 49 2.56 -8.03 9.96
CA PRO A 49 3.14 -7.15 8.95
C PRO A 49 4.58 -6.79 9.30
N TYR A 50 5.40 -6.62 8.28
CA TYR A 50 6.80 -6.25 8.41
C TYR A 50 7.03 -4.82 7.87
N PRO A 51 7.84 -3.98 8.54
CA PRO A 51 8.15 -2.65 8.03
C PRO A 51 8.75 -2.74 6.62
N SER A 52 8.13 -2.04 5.69
CA SER A 52 8.60 -1.97 4.30
C SER A 52 8.34 -0.58 3.73
N ARG A 53 9.16 -0.16 2.77
CA ARG A 53 8.99 1.12 2.08
C ARG A 53 8.57 0.87 0.63
N LEU A 54 7.55 1.59 0.20
CA LEU A 54 7.27 1.77 -1.23
C LEU A 54 7.97 3.07 -1.65
N GLU A 55 9.12 2.94 -2.30
CA GLU A 55 9.95 4.09 -2.66
C GLU A 55 10.46 4.00 -4.10
N SER A 56 10.91 5.11 -4.65
CA SER A 56 11.57 5.13 -5.95
C SER A 56 12.87 4.33 -5.92
N PHE A 57 13.23 3.71 -7.05
CA PHE A 57 14.50 3.00 -7.18
C PHE A 57 15.72 3.91 -6.91
N ALA A 58 15.60 5.20 -7.22
CA ALA A 58 16.66 6.16 -6.94
C ALA A 58 16.95 6.29 -5.45
N LEU A 59 15.91 6.40 -4.61
CA LEU A 59 16.06 6.43 -3.16
C LEU A 59 16.54 5.11 -2.58
N PHE A 60 15.99 3.98 -3.06
CA PHE A 60 16.46 2.67 -2.65
C PHE A 60 17.96 2.52 -2.91
N LYS A 61 18.43 2.86 -4.12
CA LYS A 61 19.84 2.77 -4.49
C LYS A 61 20.72 3.69 -3.65
N GLN A 62 20.25 4.90 -3.34
CA GLN A 62 20.96 5.86 -2.49
C GLN A 62 21.14 5.31 -1.07
N ARG A 63 20.10 4.75 -0.50
CA ARG A 63 20.06 4.22 0.86
C ARG A 63 20.77 2.87 0.99
N HIS A 64 20.68 2.04 -0.05
CA HIS A 64 21.25 0.71 -0.12
C HIS A 64 22.13 0.54 -1.38
N PRO A 65 23.33 1.16 -1.45
CA PRO A 65 24.19 1.10 -2.65
C PRO A 65 24.53 -0.33 -3.10
N ASN A 66 24.57 -1.26 -2.16
CA ASN A 66 24.83 -2.69 -2.38
C ASN A 66 23.54 -3.54 -2.25
N GLY A 67 22.39 -2.91 -2.23
CA GLY A 67 21.10 -3.61 -2.14
C GLY A 67 20.86 -4.50 -3.35
N MET A 68 20.25 -5.66 -3.12
CA MET A 68 19.84 -6.57 -4.18
C MET A 68 18.44 -6.19 -4.68
N ILE A 69 18.23 -6.36 -5.97
CA ILE A 69 16.93 -6.22 -6.62
C ILE A 69 16.55 -7.54 -7.27
N GLN A 70 15.26 -7.85 -7.24
CA GLN A 70 14.76 -8.98 -8.01
C GLN A 70 14.69 -8.58 -9.48
N ILE A 71 15.36 -9.36 -10.33
CA ILE A 71 15.28 -9.21 -11.78
C ILE A 71 14.31 -10.23 -12.36
N PRO A 72 13.65 -9.92 -13.50
CA PRO A 72 12.80 -10.88 -14.19
C PRO A 72 13.58 -12.14 -14.57
N ASN A 73 12.91 -13.30 -14.51
CA ASN A 73 13.47 -14.53 -15.07
C ASN A 73 13.52 -14.42 -16.60
N ASP A 74 14.60 -14.92 -17.20
CA ASP A 74 14.70 -15.05 -18.65
C ASP A 74 13.55 -15.93 -19.18
N GLY A 75 12.88 -15.46 -20.23
CA GLY A 75 11.78 -16.17 -20.89
C GLY A 75 10.38 -15.55 -20.68
N TYR A 76 10.22 -14.58 -19.81
CA TYR A 76 8.99 -13.79 -19.72
C TYR A 76 9.13 -12.47 -20.48
N SER A 77 8.46 -12.35 -21.61
CA SER A 77 8.34 -11.08 -22.33
C SER A 77 7.24 -10.25 -21.68
N ARG A 78 7.61 -9.35 -20.77
CA ARG A 78 6.70 -8.33 -20.24
C ARG A 78 7.21 -6.96 -20.62
N ASP A 79 6.30 -6.05 -20.92
CA ASP A 79 6.63 -4.64 -21.14
C ASP A 79 6.80 -3.95 -19.76
N TYR A 80 7.98 -4.19 -19.15
CA TYR A 80 8.34 -3.59 -17.87
C TYR A 80 8.40 -2.07 -18.01
N GLY A 81 7.75 -1.36 -17.07
CA GLY A 81 7.60 0.10 -17.10
C GLY A 81 6.34 0.57 -17.81
N ALA A 82 5.59 -0.32 -18.47
CA ALA A 82 4.26 0.00 -18.98
C ALA A 82 3.18 -0.27 -17.93
N ASN A 83 2.22 0.67 -17.85
CA ASN A 83 1.07 0.61 -16.95
C ASN A 83 -0.16 0.05 -17.68
N PRO A 84 -0.71 -1.11 -17.29
CA PRO A 84 -1.94 -1.64 -17.88
C PRO A 84 -3.22 -0.91 -17.42
N TYR A 85 -3.13 -0.06 -16.39
CA TYR A 85 -4.25 0.66 -15.77
C TYR A 85 -4.14 2.18 -15.99
N VAL A 86 -3.85 2.58 -17.22
CA VAL A 86 -3.63 3.99 -17.60
C VAL A 86 -4.77 4.88 -17.10
N GLY A 87 -4.43 5.99 -16.44
CA GLY A 87 -5.37 6.97 -15.93
C GLY A 87 -6.19 6.52 -14.72
N TYR A 88 -5.83 5.41 -14.06
CA TYR A 88 -6.57 4.96 -12.88
C TYR A 88 -6.53 5.99 -11.74
N ASP A 89 -5.40 6.62 -11.50
CA ASP A 89 -5.22 7.65 -10.47
C ASP A 89 -6.10 8.90 -10.66
N SER A 90 -6.50 9.18 -11.88
CA SER A 90 -7.32 10.37 -12.22
C SER A 90 -8.81 10.06 -12.34
N ARG A 91 -9.26 8.85 -12.06
CA ARG A 91 -10.68 8.50 -12.07
C ARG A 91 -11.41 9.14 -10.89
N GLN A 92 -12.68 9.43 -11.10
CA GLN A 92 -13.55 9.94 -10.03
C GLN A 92 -14.13 8.82 -9.14
N SER A 93 -14.16 7.59 -9.64
CA SER A 93 -14.68 6.42 -8.94
C SER A 93 -13.88 5.17 -9.27
N PRO A 94 -13.86 4.17 -8.37
CA PRO A 94 -13.32 2.84 -8.65
C PRO A 94 -13.97 2.19 -9.87
N TYR A 95 -13.53 1.00 -10.25
CA TYR A 95 -14.18 0.22 -11.30
C TYR A 95 -15.63 -0.11 -10.95
N ALA A 96 -16.47 -0.31 -11.98
CA ALA A 96 -17.92 -0.49 -11.83
C ALA A 96 -18.35 -1.75 -11.05
N PHE A 97 -17.42 -2.66 -10.75
CA PHE A 97 -17.69 -3.83 -9.91
C PHE A 97 -17.49 -3.56 -8.40
N PHE A 98 -17.08 -2.35 -8.04
CA PHE A 98 -17.06 -1.89 -6.65
C PHE A 98 -18.48 -1.41 -6.29
N ASP A 99 -19.08 -1.99 -5.26
CA ASP A 99 -20.47 -1.77 -4.84
C ASP A 99 -20.60 -1.34 -3.37
N ASP A 100 -19.50 -1.12 -2.66
CA ASP A 100 -19.49 -0.60 -1.30
C ASP A 100 -19.61 0.93 -1.24
N GLU A 101 -19.81 1.45 -0.04
CA GLU A 101 -19.86 2.89 0.22
C GLU A 101 -18.50 3.56 -0.05
N LEU A 102 -18.55 4.75 -0.62
CA LEU A 102 -17.37 5.56 -0.89
C LEU A 102 -17.10 6.55 0.26
N PRO A 103 -15.83 6.87 0.55
CA PRO A 103 -15.51 7.91 1.52
C PRO A 103 -16.05 9.27 1.03
N THR A 104 -16.52 10.08 1.96
CA THR A 104 -17.07 11.42 1.68
C THR A 104 -16.10 12.55 2.00
N THR A 105 -15.07 12.29 2.80
CA THR A 105 -14.12 13.29 3.28
C THR A 105 -12.97 13.58 2.30
N VAL A 106 -12.68 12.62 1.43
CA VAL A 106 -11.63 12.72 0.41
C VAL A 106 -12.09 12.04 -0.89
N PRO A 107 -11.53 12.40 -2.06
CA PRO A 107 -11.83 11.68 -3.30
C PRO A 107 -11.51 10.18 -3.16
N PRO A 108 -12.36 9.29 -3.69
CA PRO A 108 -12.22 7.84 -3.48
C PRO A 108 -10.88 7.26 -3.92
N LEU A 109 -10.28 7.79 -4.99
CA LEU A 109 -9.00 7.34 -5.53
C LEU A 109 -7.81 8.17 -5.04
N SER A 110 -8.01 9.07 -4.06
CA SER A 110 -6.88 9.68 -3.36
C SER A 110 -6.19 8.63 -2.46
N ARG A 111 -4.89 8.83 -2.26
CA ARG A 111 -4.13 7.94 -1.36
C ARG A 111 -4.22 8.40 0.07
N VAL A 112 -4.20 7.43 0.97
CA VAL A 112 -4.12 7.63 2.43
C VAL A 112 -2.91 6.87 2.97
N VAL A 113 -2.32 7.39 4.02
CA VAL A 113 -1.23 6.77 4.78
C VAL A 113 -1.82 6.27 6.09
N ARG A 114 -1.73 4.97 6.36
CA ARG A 114 -2.29 4.36 7.58
C ARG A 114 -1.19 3.79 8.45
N VAL A 115 -1.27 4.08 9.73
CA VAL A 115 -0.45 3.48 10.79
C VAL A 115 -1.38 3.02 11.92
N ASN A 116 -1.57 1.73 12.07
CA ASN A 116 -2.56 1.15 12.96
C ASN A 116 -3.97 1.67 12.65
N ASP A 117 -4.59 2.40 13.59
CA ASP A 117 -5.90 3.05 13.51
C ASP A 117 -5.86 4.52 13.07
N GLN A 118 -4.68 5.07 12.89
CA GLN A 118 -4.48 6.46 12.46
C GLN A 118 -4.28 6.58 10.97
N VAL A 119 -4.94 7.55 10.34
CA VAL A 119 -4.95 7.72 8.89
C VAL A 119 -4.83 9.18 8.49
N TRP A 120 -3.93 9.46 7.55
CA TRP A 120 -3.70 10.78 6.97
C TRP A 120 -3.92 10.74 5.47
N SER A 121 -4.59 11.75 4.91
CA SER A 121 -4.60 11.90 3.45
C SER A 121 -3.17 12.17 2.94
N LEU A 122 -2.79 11.55 1.83
CA LEU A 122 -1.47 11.79 1.23
C LEU A 122 -1.28 13.27 0.87
N MET A 123 -2.37 13.97 0.51
CA MET A 123 -2.34 15.39 0.22
C MET A 123 -1.92 16.21 1.45
N MET A 124 -2.42 15.87 2.64
CA MET A 124 -2.00 16.49 3.89
C MET A 124 -0.51 16.22 4.16
N VAL A 125 -0.08 14.96 4.07
CA VAL A 125 1.33 14.58 4.27
C VAL A 125 2.24 15.34 3.31
N ARG A 126 1.87 15.41 2.02
CA ARG A 126 2.59 16.15 0.99
C ARG A 126 2.69 17.65 1.31
N SER A 127 1.59 18.28 1.74
CA SER A 127 1.57 19.72 2.02
C SER A 127 2.44 20.13 3.22
N HIS A 128 2.59 19.24 4.20
CA HIS A 128 3.43 19.45 5.37
C HIS A 128 4.89 19.02 5.15
N GLY A 129 5.13 18.08 4.22
CA GLY A 129 6.42 17.45 4.00
C GLY A 129 6.88 16.55 5.16
N ARG A 130 6.56 16.94 6.39
CA ARG A 130 6.85 16.20 7.62
C ARG A 130 5.74 16.41 8.63
N ILE A 131 5.25 15.35 9.24
CA ILE A 131 4.30 15.34 10.35
C ILE A 131 4.93 14.55 11.50
N GLU A 132 4.88 15.11 12.69
CA GLU A 132 5.29 14.43 13.92
C GLU A 132 4.09 14.33 14.85
N GLU A 133 3.74 13.13 15.28
CA GLU A 133 2.63 12.88 16.17
C GLU A 133 2.96 11.74 17.16
N GLY A 134 3.13 12.13 18.43
CA GLY A 134 3.65 11.22 19.44
C GLY A 134 5.06 10.77 19.10
N ASP A 135 5.24 9.46 18.95
CA ASP A 135 6.50 8.85 18.51
C ASP A 135 6.61 8.69 16.99
N LEU A 136 5.51 8.94 16.26
CA LEU A 136 5.47 8.80 14.79
C LEU A 136 6.08 10.00 14.08
N VAL A 137 6.82 9.70 13.03
CA VAL A 137 7.36 10.67 12.07
C VAL A 137 6.98 10.21 10.68
N ILE A 138 6.14 10.99 10.01
CA ILE A 138 5.70 10.74 8.63
C ILE A 138 6.38 11.78 7.75
N THR A 139 7.11 11.35 6.73
CA THR A 139 7.77 12.24 5.78
C THR A 139 7.30 11.98 4.37
N TRP A 140 7.28 13.03 3.56
CA TRP A 140 7.04 12.99 2.13
C TRP A 140 8.13 13.74 1.40
N GLU A 141 8.66 13.15 0.35
CA GLU A 141 9.57 13.82 -0.58
C GLU A 141 9.24 13.45 -2.02
N PRO A 142 9.48 14.36 -2.99
CA PRO A 142 9.18 14.08 -4.39
C PRO A 142 10.08 13.00 -4.97
N GLY A 143 9.74 12.52 -6.18
CA GLY A 143 10.59 11.65 -6.98
C GLY A 143 10.11 10.21 -7.12
N GLN A 144 8.82 9.94 -6.88
CA GLN A 144 8.19 8.66 -7.18
C GLN A 144 7.05 8.83 -8.17
N ALA A 145 7.23 8.34 -9.38
CA ALA A 145 6.18 8.31 -10.40
C ALA A 145 5.07 7.32 -10.02
N SER A 146 3.80 7.70 -10.25
CA SER A 146 2.69 6.78 -10.07
C SER A 146 2.77 5.61 -11.05
N ALA A 147 2.53 4.39 -10.56
CA ALA A 147 2.41 3.21 -11.40
C ALA A 147 1.04 3.09 -12.10
N LEU A 148 0.10 4.04 -11.89
CA LEU A 148 -1.31 3.93 -12.29
C LEU A 148 -1.82 5.15 -13.08
N ASP A 149 -0.92 6.03 -13.53
CA ASP A 149 -1.29 7.24 -14.26
C ASP A 149 -0.99 7.10 -15.77
N ALA A 150 0.20 7.47 -16.26
CA ALA A 150 0.55 7.39 -17.66
C ALA A 150 0.84 5.95 -18.13
N HIS A 151 0.77 5.71 -19.45
CA HIS A 151 1.14 4.42 -20.04
C HIS A 151 2.60 4.05 -19.73
N GLN A 152 3.52 4.99 -19.91
CA GLN A 152 4.90 4.83 -19.44
C GLN A 152 5.00 5.35 -18.01
N ILE A 153 5.26 4.47 -17.05
CA ILE A 153 5.31 4.81 -15.61
C ILE A 153 6.27 5.96 -15.33
N ALA A 154 7.40 6.00 -16.00
CA ALA A 154 8.39 7.07 -15.85
C ALA A 154 7.88 8.48 -16.26
N SER A 155 6.78 8.56 -17.00
CA SER A 155 6.13 9.81 -17.43
C SER A 155 4.90 10.16 -16.58
N SER A 156 4.61 9.37 -15.54
CA SER A 156 3.46 9.57 -14.68
C SER A 156 3.67 10.73 -13.70
N VAL A 157 2.57 11.19 -13.12
CA VAL A 157 2.59 12.20 -12.07
C VAL A 157 3.42 11.73 -10.88
N ASP A 158 4.12 12.67 -10.25
CA ASP A 158 4.87 12.42 -9.02
C ASP A 158 3.93 12.33 -7.82
N ILE A 159 3.81 11.15 -7.25
CA ILE A 159 3.04 10.91 -6.01
C ILE A 159 3.90 11.03 -4.76
N GLY A 160 5.22 11.12 -4.93
CA GLY A 160 6.20 11.22 -3.86
C GLY A 160 6.45 9.92 -3.12
N ASN A 161 7.53 9.97 -2.36
CA ASN A 161 7.97 8.89 -1.49
C ASN A 161 7.50 9.18 -0.07
N VAL A 162 6.71 8.29 0.50
CA VAL A 162 6.26 8.37 1.89
C VAL A 162 7.07 7.41 2.73
N VAL A 163 7.57 7.89 3.86
CA VAL A 163 8.24 7.08 4.87
C VAL A 163 7.61 7.35 6.21
N VAL A 164 7.30 6.29 6.94
CA VAL A 164 6.84 6.37 8.33
C VAL A 164 7.85 5.69 9.24
N GLN A 165 8.27 6.41 10.26
CA GLN A 165 9.23 5.96 11.26
C GLN A 165 8.71 6.21 12.66
N ARG A 166 9.32 5.56 13.66
CA ARG A 166 9.08 5.81 15.08
C ARG A 166 10.37 6.21 15.78
N TRP A 167 10.25 7.13 16.69
CA TRP A 167 11.29 7.38 17.67
C TRP A 167 11.40 6.21 18.65
N THR A 168 12.60 5.71 18.83
CA THR A 168 12.98 4.71 19.83
C THR A 168 14.21 5.20 20.58
N GLU A 169 14.65 4.46 21.58
CA GLU A 169 15.92 4.76 22.28
C GLU A 169 17.13 4.71 21.34
N GLU A 170 17.05 3.95 20.26
CA GLU A 170 18.12 3.80 19.24
C GLU A 170 18.01 4.86 18.11
N GLY A 171 16.99 5.72 18.14
CA GLY A 171 16.70 6.70 17.10
C GLY A 171 15.47 6.36 16.28
N LEU A 172 15.38 6.90 15.06
CA LEU A 172 14.29 6.63 14.14
C LEU A 172 14.41 5.25 13.51
N VAL A 173 13.39 4.41 13.68
CA VAL A 173 13.25 3.10 13.05
C VAL A 173 12.03 3.07 12.15
N ASP A 174 12.06 2.27 11.06
CA ASP A 174 10.92 2.14 10.16
C ASP A 174 9.73 1.52 10.89
N ALA A 175 8.58 2.14 10.77
CA ALA A 175 7.31 1.66 11.28
C ALA A 175 6.57 0.81 10.24
N VAL A 176 5.64 -0.02 10.67
CA VAL A 176 4.66 -0.65 9.79
C VAL A 176 3.63 0.39 9.38
N TYR A 177 3.44 0.56 8.09
CA TYR A 177 2.44 1.45 7.50
C TYR A 177 1.97 0.93 6.14
N THR A 178 0.84 1.45 5.67
CA THR A 178 0.35 1.21 4.31
C THR A 178 0.06 2.53 3.60
N VAL A 179 0.08 2.50 2.27
CA VAL A 179 -0.38 3.61 1.42
C VAL A 179 -1.44 3.02 0.50
N ASP A 180 -2.69 3.32 0.80
CA ASP A 180 -3.85 2.72 0.17
C ASP A 180 -4.66 3.78 -0.60
N PHE A 181 -5.55 3.34 -1.51
CA PHE A 181 -6.61 4.22 -1.99
C PHE A 181 -7.69 4.39 -0.91
N ALA A 182 -8.23 5.60 -0.80
CA ALA A 182 -9.21 5.93 0.23
C ALA A 182 -10.46 5.05 0.17
N PHE A 183 -10.94 4.67 -1.03
CA PHE A 183 -12.09 3.76 -1.16
C PHE A 183 -11.78 2.37 -0.60
N ALA A 184 -10.60 1.82 -0.91
CA ALA A 184 -10.21 0.50 -0.43
C ALA A 184 -10.03 0.53 1.10
N PHE A 185 -9.36 1.55 1.62
CA PHE A 185 -9.25 1.75 3.06
C PHE A 185 -10.62 1.83 3.75
N HIS A 186 -11.52 2.67 3.24
CA HIS A 186 -12.86 2.87 3.82
C HIS A 186 -13.69 1.58 3.86
N THR A 187 -13.59 0.74 2.84
CA THR A 187 -14.29 -0.56 2.80
C THR A 187 -13.89 -1.50 3.95
N PHE A 188 -12.63 -1.50 4.34
CA PHE A 188 -12.14 -2.35 5.44
C PHE A 188 -12.21 -1.68 6.81
N TYR A 189 -12.24 -0.34 6.85
CA TYR A 189 -12.25 0.48 8.06
C TYR A 189 -13.24 1.64 7.95
N PRO A 190 -14.56 1.36 7.83
CA PRO A 190 -15.58 2.39 7.53
C PRO A 190 -15.71 3.44 8.63
N ASP A 191 -15.42 3.08 9.89
CA ASP A 191 -15.55 3.97 11.04
C ASP A 191 -14.29 4.82 11.31
N SER A 192 -13.23 4.62 10.53
CA SER A 192 -11.97 5.32 10.74
C SER A 192 -11.97 6.69 10.04
N GLU A 193 -11.61 7.73 10.78
CA GLU A 193 -11.51 9.09 10.27
C GLU A 193 -10.20 9.30 9.48
N ILE A 194 -10.34 9.85 8.27
CA ILE A 194 -9.21 10.28 7.45
C ILE A 194 -8.89 11.75 7.75
N ARG A 195 -7.71 12.01 8.32
CA ARG A 195 -7.25 13.37 8.61
C ARG A 195 -6.83 14.07 7.31
N THR A 196 -7.37 15.25 7.07
CA THR A 196 -7.15 16.01 5.82
C THR A 196 -6.37 17.30 6.02
N GLY A 197 -6.16 17.72 7.27
CA GLY A 197 -5.50 19.00 7.60
C GLY A 197 -6.36 20.24 7.34
N THR A 198 -7.59 20.06 6.94
CA THR A 198 -8.58 21.14 6.85
C THR A 198 -9.41 21.14 8.13
N ASN A 199 -9.00 21.91 9.10
CA ASN A 199 -9.85 22.40 10.19
C ASN A 199 -10.25 23.84 9.91
#